data_8efdd1d1d8604dbd2bf991d3ab979b5e
#
_entry.id   8efdd1d1d8604dbd2bf991d3ab979b5e
#
_cell.length_a   1.000
_cell.length_b   1.000
_cell.length_c   1.000
_cell.angle_alpha   90.00
_cell.angle_beta   90.00
_cell.angle_gamma   90.00
#
_symmetry.space_group_name_H-M   'P 1'
#
loop_
_entity.id
_entity.type
_entity.pdbx_description
1 polymer ?
#
loop_
_entity_poly.entity_id
_entity_poly.type
_entity_poly.pdbx_seq_one_letter_code
_entity_poly.pdbx_strand_id
1 'polypeptide(L)'
;MRYVYPAVFTPEENGQISVNFPDLESCYTCGDNLGDALYMAEDVLAMTLVSYENNSTPIPTPSKKLSLEDGEFQNFIVCDTDSYRKQNIFIH
;
A
#
# COMPACT_ATOMS: atom_id res chain seq x y z
N MET A 1 -2.00 -12.01 -9.41
CA MET A 1 -1.42 -12.51 -8.14
C MET A 1 -1.90 -11.68 -6.98
N ARG A 2 -2.30 -12.32 -5.91
CA ARG A 2 -2.73 -11.60 -4.70
C ARG A 2 -1.59 -11.47 -3.71
N TYR A 3 -1.53 -10.30 -3.07
CA TYR A 3 -0.51 -9.99 -2.07
C TYR A 3 -1.19 -9.35 -0.86
N VAL A 4 -0.58 -9.52 0.31
CA VAL A 4 -0.98 -8.82 1.52
C VAL A 4 0.26 -8.26 2.21
N TYR A 5 0.22 -6.96 2.56
CA TYR A 5 1.32 -6.30 3.25
C TYR A 5 0.78 -5.42 4.37
N PRO A 6 1.48 -5.36 5.50
CA PRO A 6 1.09 -4.44 6.56
C PRO A 6 1.47 -3.01 6.20
N ALA A 7 0.60 -2.08 6.54
CA ALA A 7 0.82 -0.66 6.34
C ALA A 7 0.63 0.09 7.65
N VAL A 8 1.43 1.14 7.84
CA VAL A 8 1.30 2.05 8.97
C VAL A 8 0.42 3.21 8.55
N PHE A 9 -0.63 3.46 9.32
CA PHE A 9 -1.55 4.58 9.11
C PHE A 9 -1.29 5.63 10.16
N THR A 10 -1.02 6.86 9.74
CA THR A 10 -0.68 7.96 10.63
C THR A 10 -1.67 9.10 10.46
N PRO A 11 -2.56 9.33 11.45
CA PRO A 11 -3.46 10.50 11.41
C PRO A 11 -2.64 11.79 11.47
N GLU A 12 -2.98 12.74 10.60
CA GLU A 12 -2.31 14.03 10.55
C GLU A 12 -3.20 15.11 11.12
N GLU A 13 -2.59 16.26 11.49
CA GLU A 13 -3.31 17.36 12.13
C GLU A 13 -4.44 17.94 11.27
N ASN A 14 -4.27 17.90 9.95
CA ASN A 14 -5.26 18.43 9.00
C ASN A 14 -6.41 17.46 8.72
N GLY A 15 -6.48 16.35 9.42
CA GLY A 15 -7.52 15.32 9.23
C GLY A 15 -7.19 14.27 8.19
N GLN A 16 -6.12 14.45 7.45
CA GLN A 16 -5.67 13.42 6.49
C GLN A 16 -5.03 12.24 7.23
N ILE A 17 -4.92 11.12 6.53
CA ILE A 17 -4.26 9.93 7.06
C ILE A 17 -3.17 9.54 6.08
N SER A 18 -1.93 9.52 6.55
CA SER A 18 -0.78 9.07 5.77
C SER A 18 -0.64 7.57 5.88
N VAL A 19 -0.21 6.92 4.79
CA VAL A 19 -0.05 5.47 4.72
C VAL A 19 1.36 5.17 4.23
N ASN A 20 2.05 4.27 4.92
CA ASN A 20 3.38 3.83 4.53
C ASN A 20 3.49 2.31 4.63
N PHE A 21 4.14 1.70 3.63
CA PHE A 21 4.42 0.26 3.63
C PHE A 21 5.91 0.05 3.91
N PRO A 22 6.30 -0.19 5.17
CA PRO A 22 7.73 -0.29 5.50
C PRO A 22 8.48 -1.42 4.81
N ASP A 23 7.78 -2.49 4.42
CA ASP A 23 8.41 -3.63 3.75
C ASP A 23 8.78 -3.32 2.30
N LEU A 24 8.26 -2.25 1.73
CA LEU A 24 8.45 -1.88 0.34
C LEU A 24 9.10 -0.52 0.24
N GLU A 25 10.04 -0.38 -0.70
CA GLU A 25 10.73 0.87 -0.89
C GLU A 25 9.83 1.88 -1.60
N SER A 26 9.77 3.10 -1.06
CA SER A 26 9.03 4.21 -1.65
C SER A 26 7.54 3.92 -1.90
N CYS A 27 6.92 3.10 -1.06
CA CYS A 27 5.51 2.75 -1.19
C CYS A 27 4.71 3.46 -0.10
N TYR A 28 4.14 4.61 -0.43
CA TYR A 28 3.39 5.43 0.52
C TYR A 28 2.35 6.26 -0.20
N THR A 29 1.33 6.68 0.54
CA THR A 29 0.24 7.51 0.02
C THR A 29 -0.44 8.23 1.17
N CYS A 30 -1.55 8.90 0.89
CA CYS A 30 -2.40 9.50 1.93
C CYS A 30 -3.84 9.55 1.42
N GLY A 31 -4.76 9.75 2.36
CA GLY A 31 -6.17 9.89 2.05
C GLY A 31 -6.80 10.97 2.92
N ASP A 32 -7.97 11.47 2.51
CA ASP A 32 -8.68 12.53 3.23
C ASP A 32 -9.38 12.02 4.49
N ASN A 33 -9.63 10.72 4.54
CA ASN A 33 -10.25 10.03 5.67
C ASN A 33 -9.82 8.57 5.61
N LEU A 34 -10.28 7.76 6.58
CA LEU A 34 -9.86 6.36 6.65
C LEU A 34 -10.26 5.56 5.41
N GLY A 35 -11.50 5.73 4.93
CA GLY A 35 -11.96 5.01 3.75
C GLY A 35 -11.15 5.35 2.52
N ASP A 36 -10.85 6.64 2.33
CA ASP A 36 -10.03 7.09 1.22
C ASP A 36 -8.60 6.58 1.35
N ALA A 37 -8.04 6.61 2.57
CA ALA A 37 -6.68 6.11 2.81
C ALA A 37 -6.57 4.61 2.51
N LEU A 38 -7.57 3.82 2.88
CA LEU A 38 -7.59 2.39 2.58
C LEU A 38 -7.64 2.14 1.07
N TYR A 39 -8.45 2.90 0.36
CA TYR A 39 -8.53 2.81 -1.11
C TYR A 39 -7.19 3.16 -1.75
N MET A 40 -6.60 4.28 -1.32
CA MET A 40 -5.31 4.72 -1.87
C MET A 40 -4.19 3.75 -1.52
N ALA A 41 -4.25 3.14 -0.34
CA ALA A 41 -3.26 2.14 0.08
C ALA A 41 -3.29 0.92 -0.85
N GLU A 42 -4.47 0.43 -1.18
CA GLU A 42 -4.61 -0.71 -2.11
C GLU A 42 -4.05 -0.34 -3.48
N ASP A 43 -4.36 0.85 -3.96
CA ASP A 43 -3.92 1.30 -5.28
C ASP A 43 -2.39 1.43 -5.37
N VAL A 44 -1.76 2.09 -4.40
CA VAL A 44 -0.30 2.26 -4.42
C VAL A 44 0.44 0.94 -4.21
N LEU A 45 -0.13 0.05 -3.39
CA LEU A 45 0.46 -1.27 -3.19
C LEU A 45 0.46 -2.07 -4.50
N ALA A 46 -0.69 -2.10 -5.17
CA ALA A 46 -0.80 -2.83 -6.44
C ALA A 46 0.14 -2.26 -7.50
N MET A 47 0.20 -0.93 -7.62
CA MET A 47 1.09 -0.26 -8.56
C MET A 47 2.55 -0.62 -8.30
N THR A 48 2.97 -0.59 -7.04
CA THR A 48 4.34 -0.92 -6.64
C THR A 48 4.69 -2.36 -6.98
N LEU A 49 3.78 -3.30 -6.66
CA LEU A 49 4.04 -4.72 -6.90
C LEU A 49 3.99 -5.09 -8.38
N VAL A 50 3.14 -4.42 -9.16
CA VAL A 50 3.17 -4.58 -10.62
C VAL A 50 4.54 -4.17 -11.16
N SER A 51 5.09 -3.07 -10.67
CA SER A 51 6.44 -2.63 -11.06
C SER A 51 7.49 -3.68 -10.71
N TYR A 52 7.41 -4.26 -9.50
CA TYR A 52 8.32 -5.32 -9.08
C TYR A 52 8.21 -6.53 -10.01
N GLU A 53 6.98 -6.95 -10.33
CA GLU A 53 6.76 -8.08 -11.24
C GLU A 53 7.32 -7.81 -12.62
N ASN A 54 7.06 -6.61 -13.17
CA ASN A 54 7.51 -6.23 -14.50
C ASN A 54 9.03 -6.18 -14.62
N ASN A 55 9.71 -5.80 -13.55
CA ASN A 55 11.17 -5.64 -13.53
C ASN A 55 11.89 -6.87 -12.97
N SER A 56 11.16 -7.93 -12.66
CA SER A 56 11.71 -9.12 -12.01
C SER A 56 12.45 -8.78 -10.72
N THR A 57 12.01 -7.74 -10.03
CA THR A 57 12.57 -7.36 -8.73
C THR A 57 12.09 -8.35 -7.67
N PRO A 58 12.97 -8.85 -6.79
CA PRO A 58 12.54 -9.77 -5.74
C PRO A 58 11.47 -9.13 -4.86
N ILE A 59 10.38 -9.85 -4.62
CA ILE A 59 9.26 -9.36 -3.82
C ILE A 59 9.53 -9.70 -2.35
N PRO A 60 9.60 -8.68 -1.47
CA PRO A 60 9.92 -8.92 -0.05
C PRO A 60 8.86 -9.75 0.64
N THR A 61 9.28 -10.53 1.62
CA THR A 61 8.34 -11.25 2.49
C THR A 61 7.64 -10.24 3.39
N PRO A 62 6.30 -10.27 3.47
CA PRO A 62 5.58 -9.33 4.34
C PRO A 62 5.91 -9.54 5.81
N SER A 63 6.08 -8.45 6.55
CA SER A 63 6.23 -8.49 8.00
C SER A 63 4.90 -8.88 8.65
N LYS A 64 4.96 -9.56 9.79
CA LYS A 64 3.76 -9.92 10.54
C LYS A 64 3.33 -8.80 11.47
N LYS A 65 4.30 -8.04 11.96
CA LYS A 65 4.05 -6.98 12.92
C LYS A 65 5.03 -5.85 12.69
N LEU A 66 4.53 -4.60 12.72
CA LEU A 66 5.34 -3.42 12.56
C LEU A 66 5.52 -2.72 13.90
N SER A 67 6.63 -1.97 14.05
CA SER A 67 6.81 -1.09 15.19
C SER A 67 6.04 0.19 14.92
N LEU A 68 5.15 0.58 15.84
CA LEU A 68 4.30 1.75 15.69
C LEU A 68 4.66 2.81 16.73
N GLU A 69 4.52 4.07 16.35
CA GLU A 69 4.64 5.21 17.27
C GLU A 69 3.26 5.60 17.76
N ASP A 70 3.23 6.50 18.78
CA ASP A 70 1.97 6.96 19.35
C ASP A 70 1.06 7.54 18.27
N GLY A 71 -0.20 7.13 18.28
CA GLY A 71 -1.20 7.60 17.32
C GLY A 71 -1.24 6.84 16.03
N GLU A 72 -0.23 6.03 15.75
CA GLU A 72 -0.22 5.20 14.55
C GLU A 72 -0.98 3.90 14.74
N PHE A 73 -1.50 3.37 13.65
CA PHE A 73 -2.15 2.06 13.68
C PHE A 73 -1.80 1.29 12.41
N GLN A 74 -1.94 -0.04 12.50
CA GLN A 74 -1.56 -0.95 11.42
C GLN A 74 -2.81 -1.56 10.80
N ASN A 75 -2.80 -1.66 9.47
CA ASN A 75 -3.77 -2.46 8.72
C ASN A 75 -3.03 -3.33 7.73
N PHE A 76 -3.57 -4.53 7.48
CA PHE A 76 -3.10 -5.37 6.39
C PHE A 76 -3.88 -5.01 5.14
N ILE A 77 -3.16 -4.72 4.08
CA ILE A 77 -3.75 -4.30 2.80
C ILE A 77 -3.59 -5.44 1.81
N VAL A 78 -4.69 -5.79 1.15
CA VAL A 78 -4.71 -6.85 0.14
C VAL A 78 -4.83 -6.20 -1.23
N CYS A 79 -4.04 -6.66 -2.19
CA CYS A 79 -4.19 -6.23 -3.57
C CYS A 79 -4.06 -7.42 -4.52
N ASP A 80 -4.53 -7.23 -5.75
CA ASP A 80 -4.41 -8.21 -6.82
C ASP A 80 -3.79 -7.50 -8.02
N THR A 81 -2.56 -7.88 -8.37
CA THR A 81 -1.85 -7.24 -9.48
C THR A 81 -2.50 -7.50 -10.81
N ASP A 82 -3.13 -8.67 -10.99
CA ASP A 82 -3.83 -8.97 -12.23
C ASP A 82 -5.05 -8.08 -12.43
N SER A 83 -5.81 -7.83 -11.35
CA SER A 83 -6.95 -6.91 -11.39
C SER A 83 -6.49 -5.48 -11.67
N TYR A 84 -5.40 -5.07 -11.06
CA TYR A 84 -4.83 -3.74 -11.29
C TYR A 84 -4.46 -3.55 -12.75
N ARG A 85 -3.80 -4.54 -13.35
CA ARG A 85 -3.42 -4.48 -14.77
C ARG A 85 -4.63 -4.36 -15.68
N LYS A 86 -5.71 -5.08 -15.36
CA LYS A 86 -6.95 -5.01 -16.15
C LYS A 86 -7.60 -3.63 -16.07
N GLN A 87 -7.61 -3.03 -14.87
CA GLN A 87 -8.21 -1.71 -14.68
C GLN A 87 -7.43 -0.61 -15.38
N ASN A 88 -6.15 -0.82 -15.62
CA ASN A 88 -5.26 0.20 -16.17
C ASN A 88 -4.82 -0.12 -17.61
N ILE A 89 -5.53 -1.02 -18.29
CA ILE A 89 -5.13 -1.49 -19.62
C ILE A 89 -5.10 -0.37 -20.67
N PHE A 90 -5.91 0.67 -20.49
CA PHE A 90 -5.99 1.77 -21.44
C PHE A 90 -5.08 2.94 -21.10
N ILE A 91 -4.26 2.82 -20.07
CA ILE A 91 -3.37 3.90 -19.62
C ILE A 91 -2.01 3.84 -20.32
N HIS A 92 -1.72 2.74 -20.94
CA HIS A 92 -0.43 2.50 -21.62
C HIS A 92 -0.35 3.16 -22.97
#